data_bace351cde7e749d72d702552e5ab50f
#
_entry.id   bace351cde7e749d72d702552e5ab50f
#
_cell.length_a   1.000
_cell.length_b   1.000
_cell.length_c   1.000
_cell.angle_alpha   90.00
_cell.angle_beta   90.00
_cell.angle_gamma   90.00
#
_symmetry.space_group_name_H-M   'P 1'
#
loop_
_entity.id
_entity.type
_entity.pdbx_description
1 polymer ?
#
loop_
_entity_poly.entity_id
_entity_poly.type
_entity_poly.pdbx_seq_one_letter_code
_entity_poly.pdbx_strand_id
1 'polypeptide(L)'
;MTRPSRVVTRPPVSVVTALAILLAVAVAAAFAPWLVPDATGQDLMLGISGPGPGHPLGTDDLGRDVLELLVAGARTAVPGALCVAAGSMLIGNLVGLPAGYLGGWVDALAMRWADLMFSLPALLVAIVVAGVLGGGYGLAIAVLVVLFAPTDTRVVRGAVLEQRHRPYVEAAQLKNLSAWRIMTRHVWPNIAPVALANAFLNFAYALVSLASLSFLGLGVPAGSPDWGRTLSDNRTQLLANPWAVIAPGLAIIATAAALNIVGDWLYERVDRRGRTR
;
A
#
# COMPACT_ATOMS: atom_id res chain seq x y z
N MET A 1 30.33 8.88 -33.98
CA MET A 1 29.20 8.14 -33.40
C MET A 1 29.67 7.49 -32.11
N THR A 2 29.61 8.20 -31.01
CA THR A 2 29.94 7.70 -29.66
C THR A 2 28.69 7.03 -29.09
N ARG A 3 28.73 5.71 -28.84
CA ARG A 3 27.71 4.97 -28.14
C ARG A 3 27.53 5.57 -26.73
N PRO A 4 26.32 5.97 -26.31
CA PRO A 4 26.12 6.38 -24.93
C PRO A 4 26.39 5.17 -24.04
N SER A 5 27.40 5.28 -23.19
CA SER A 5 27.67 4.30 -22.13
C SER A 5 26.42 4.15 -21.28
N ARG A 6 25.87 2.92 -21.19
CA ARG A 6 24.83 2.58 -20.20
C ARG A 6 25.45 2.74 -18.81
N VAL A 7 25.29 3.91 -18.23
CA VAL A 7 25.58 4.09 -16.81
C VAL A 7 24.53 3.28 -16.05
N VAL A 8 24.87 2.05 -15.74
CA VAL A 8 24.12 1.25 -14.74
C VAL A 8 24.45 1.89 -13.41
N THR A 9 23.71 2.92 -13.04
CA THR A 9 23.83 3.52 -11.70
C THR A 9 23.37 2.48 -10.69
N ARG A 10 24.31 2.07 -9.83
CA ARG A 10 23.99 1.21 -8.67
C ARG A 10 22.88 1.87 -7.85
N PRO A 11 21.94 1.09 -7.31
CA PRO A 11 20.90 1.67 -6.46
C PRO A 11 21.56 2.39 -5.27
N PRO A 12 21.10 3.56 -4.87
CA PRO A 12 21.62 4.25 -3.69
C PRO A 12 21.43 3.39 -2.42
N VAL A 13 22.26 3.61 -1.42
CA VAL A 13 22.22 2.83 -0.16
C VAL A 13 20.83 2.85 0.47
N SER A 14 20.13 3.99 0.40
CA SER A 14 18.75 4.12 0.90
C SER A 14 17.77 3.13 0.24
N VAL A 15 17.92 2.87 -1.06
CA VAL A 15 17.07 1.90 -1.78
C VAL A 15 17.43 0.47 -1.40
N VAL A 16 18.73 0.18 -1.19
CA VAL A 16 19.16 -1.15 -0.77
C VAL A 16 18.64 -1.47 0.64
N THR A 17 18.73 -0.51 1.57
CA THR A 17 18.19 -0.68 2.92
C THR A 17 16.67 -0.80 2.91
N ALA A 18 15.96 0.00 2.10
CA ALA A 18 14.51 -0.11 1.92
C ALA A 18 14.09 -1.49 1.38
N LEU A 19 14.79 -2.00 0.35
CA LEU A 19 14.54 -3.35 -0.18
C LEU A 19 14.82 -4.44 0.85
N ALA A 20 15.86 -4.30 1.68
CA ALA A 20 16.15 -5.25 2.76
C ALA A 20 15.02 -5.26 3.82
N ILE A 21 14.51 -4.09 4.22
CA ILE A 21 13.36 -3.98 5.14
C ILE A 21 12.13 -4.65 4.52
N LEU A 22 11.79 -4.32 3.27
CA LEU A 22 10.64 -4.91 2.60
C LEU A 22 10.75 -6.42 2.43
N LEU A 23 11.96 -6.93 2.16
CA LEU A 23 12.22 -8.37 2.09
C LEU A 23 12.01 -9.03 3.46
N ALA A 24 12.54 -8.45 4.53
CA ALA A 24 12.36 -8.96 5.90
C ALA A 24 10.87 -9.02 6.28
N VAL A 25 10.13 -7.94 5.99
CA VAL A 25 8.68 -7.85 6.24
C VAL A 25 7.90 -8.85 5.37
N ALA A 26 8.26 -9.02 4.10
CA ALA A 26 7.63 -10.01 3.21
C ALA A 26 7.89 -11.45 3.67
N VAL A 27 9.12 -11.74 4.14
CA VAL A 27 9.46 -13.05 4.74
C VAL A 27 8.65 -13.27 6.01
N ALA A 28 8.57 -12.27 6.91
CA ALA A 28 7.73 -12.35 8.10
C ALA A 28 6.26 -12.62 7.72
N ALA A 29 5.70 -11.89 6.77
CA ALA A 29 4.31 -12.07 6.33
C ALA A 29 4.04 -13.46 5.72
N ALA A 30 4.99 -13.98 4.93
CA ALA A 30 4.83 -15.29 4.27
C ALA A 30 5.07 -16.47 5.21
N PHE A 31 6.05 -16.36 6.10
CA PHE A 31 6.54 -17.47 6.91
C PHE A 31 6.15 -17.38 8.39
N ALA A 32 5.36 -16.37 8.81
CA ALA A 32 4.91 -16.23 10.20
C ALA A 32 4.38 -17.53 10.84
N PRO A 33 3.54 -18.36 10.18
CA PRO A 33 3.04 -19.60 10.79
C PRO A 33 4.13 -20.62 11.16
N TRP A 34 5.27 -20.58 10.47
CA TRP A 34 6.40 -21.46 10.74
C TRP A 34 7.44 -20.82 11.69
N LEU A 35 7.56 -19.48 11.64
CA LEU A 35 8.51 -18.74 12.49
C LEU A 35 7.99 -18.58 13.91
N VAL A 36 6.67 -18.32 14.03
CA VAL A 36 6.01 -18.01 15.32
C VAL A 36 4.66 -18.72 15.39
N PRO A 37 4.63 -20.05 15.49
CA PRO A 37 3.39 -20.83 15.44
C PRO A 37 2.42 -20.53 16.58
N ASP A 38 2.93 -20.06 17.71
CA ASP A 38 2.16 -19.77 18.93
C ASP A 38 2.13 -18.28 19.31
N ALA A 39 2.22 -17.40 18.31
CA ALA A 39 2.25 -15.95 18.53
C ALA A 39 1.02 -15.40 19.31
N THR A 40 -0.07 -16.15 19.38
CA THR A 40 -1.30 -15.80 20.14
C THR A 40 -1.39 -16.55 21.48
N GLY A 41 -0.43 -17.40 21.80
CA GLY A 41 -0.34 -18.11 23.08
C GLY A 41 -0.30 -17.11 24.25
N GLN A 42 -1.15 -17.34 25.25
CA GLN A 42 -1.28 -16.45 26.42
C GLN A 42 -0.67 -17.10 27.64
N ASP A 43 0.15 -16.35 28.36
CA ASP A 43 0.61 -16.72 29.70
C ASP A 43 0.20 -15.65 30.70
N LEU A 44 -1.01 -15.82 31.24
CA LEU A 44 -1.57 -14.87 32.21
C LEU A 44 -0.79 -14.84 33.53
N MET A 45 0.04 -15.85 33.83
CA MET A 45 0.89 -15.86 35.03
C MET A 45 2.13 -14.99 34.84
N LEU A 46 2.63 -14.90 33.61
CA LEU A 46 3.74 -14.03 33.26
C LEU A 46 3.30 -12.55 33.20
N GLY A 47 2.08 -12.30 32.65
CA GLY A 47 1.55 -10.96 32.49
C GLY A 47 2.48 -10.07 31.67
N ILE A 48 2.43 -8.75 31.96
CA ILE A 48 3.29 -7.79 31.26
C ILE A 48 4.70 -7.81 31.86
N SER A 49 5.71 -7.99 31.00
CA SER A 49 7.10 -7.94 31.38
C SER A 49 7.95 -7.18 30.35
N GLY A 50 9.03 -6.51 30.82
CA GLY A 50 10.01 -5.90 29.93
C GLY A 50 10.88 -6.95 29.23
N PRO A 51 11.77 -6.49 28.30
CA PRO A 51 12.71 -7.36 27.60
C PRO A 51 13.53 -8.25 28.55
N GLY A 52 13.62 -9.55 28.25
CA GLY A 52 14.32 -10.52 29.07
C GLY A 52 14.60 -11.83 28.33
N PRO A 53 15.23 -12.81 29.05
CA PRO A 53 15.48 -14.12 28.47
C PRO A 53 14.17 -14.80 28.01
N GLY A 54 14.12 -15.24 26.77
CA GLY A 54 12.94 -15.84 26.15
C GLY A 54 11.96 -14.84 25.47
N HIS A 55 11.95 -13.57 25.90
CA HIS A 55 11.10 -12.52 25.36
C HIS A 55 11.92 -11.27 25.02
N PRO A 56 12.54 -11.20 23.82
CA PRO A 56 13.49 -10.11 23.46
C PRO A 56 12.87 -8.70 23.49
N LEU A 57 11.58 -8.58 23.22
CA LEU A 57 10.82 -7.32 23.31
C LEU A 57 9.85 -7.30 24.50
N GLY A 58 9.96 -8.28 25.41
CA GLY A 58 9.04 -8.45 26.53
C GLY A 58 7.69 -9.03 26.10
N THR A 59 6.72 -8.95 27.02
CA THR A 59 5.35 -9.46 26.84
C THR A 59 4.32 -8.35 26.95
N ASP A 60 3.13 -8.60 26.42
CA ASP A 60 1.95 -7.73 26.59
C ASP A 60 1.13 -8.07 27.87
N ASP A 61 -0.03 -7.44 28.03
CA ASP A 61 -0.91 -7.63 29.19
C ASP A 61 -1.51 -9.04 29.30
N LEU A 62 -1.52 -9.81 28.22
CA LEU A 62 -1.96 -11.21 28.16
C LEU A 62 -0.78 -12.20 28.25
N GLY A 63 0.46 -11.72 28.50
CA GLY A 63 1.66 -12.52 28.55
C GLY A 63 2.13 -13.03 27.18
N ARG A 64 1.63 -12.47 26.06
CA ARG A 64 2.05 -12.82 24.70
C ARG A 64 3.36 -12.17 24.35
N ASP A 65 4.24 -12.87 23.63
CA ASP A 65 5.54 -12.32 23.18
C ASP A 65 5.33 -11.21 22.13
N VAL A 66 5.87 -10.02 22.41
CA VAL A 66 5.74 -8.84 21.54
C VAL A 66 6.47 -9.05 20.21
N LEU A 67 7.61 -9.74 20.17
CA LEU A 67 8.32 -10.02 18.92
C LEU A 67 7.53 -10.99 18.04
N GLU A 68 6.95 -12.03 18.65
CA GLU A 68 6.12 -12.99 17.92
C GLU A 68 4.85 -12.32 17.36
N LEU A 69 4.19 -11.46 18.14
CA LEU A 69 3.05 -10.66 17.68
C LEU A 69 3.45 -9.71 16.54
N LEU A 70 4.65 -9.13 16.58
CA LEU A 70 5.18 -8.26 15.53
C LEU A 70 5.37 -9.02 14.21
N VAL A 71 5.98 -10.21 14.28
CA VAL A 71 6.19 -11.08 13.10
C VAL A 71 4.85 -11.58 12.55
N ALA A 72 3.95 -12.06 13.42
CA ALA A 72 2.63 -12.54 13.04
C ALA A 72 1.77 -11.42 12.45
N GLY A 73 1.86 -10.19 12.98
CA GLY A 73 1.13 -9.02 12.51
C GLY A 73 1.47 -8.60 11.08
N ALA A 74 2.65 -8.94 10.58
CA ALA A 74 3.00 -8.70 9.18
C ALA A 74 2.07 -9.45 8.22
N ARG A 75 1.51 -10.59 8.61
CA ARG A 75 0.61 -11.43 7.81
C ARG A 75 -0.75 -10.78 7.54
N THR A 76 -1.19 -9.90 8.40
CA THR A 76 -2.42 -9.11 8.20
C THR A 76 -2.10 -7.77 7.53
N ALA A 77 -1.12 -7.04 8.07
CA ALA A 77 -0.78 -5.70 7.62
C ALA A 77 -0.38 -5.65 6.13
N VAL A 78 0.53 -6.55 5.70
CA VAL A 78 1.09 -6.50 4.33
C VAL A 78 0.09 -6.93 3.26
N PRO A 79 -0.56 -8.10 3.32
CA PRO A 79 -1.54 -8.50 2.30
C PRO A 79 -2.74 -7.56 2.22
N GLY A 80 -3.23 -7.04 3.35
CA GLY A 80 -4.33 -6.11 3.34
C GLY A 80 -4.01 -4.81 2.62
N ALA A 81 -2.88 -4.20 2.95
CA ALA A 81 -2.42 -3.00 2.27
C ALA A 81 -2.15 -3.25 0.77
N LEU A 82 -1.60 -4.43 0.43
CA LEU A 82 -1.42 -4.84 -0.97
C LEU A 82 -2.75 -4.99 -1.70
N CYS A 83 -3.76 -5.59 -1.06
CA CYS A 83 -5.11 -5.70 -1.62
C CYS A 83 -5.74 -4.32 -1.87
N VAL A 84 -5.56 -3.37 -0.94
CA VAL A 84 -6.03 -1.99 -1.14
C VAL A 84 -5.34 -1.35 -2.33
N ALA A 85 -4.01 -1.38 -2.39
CA ALA A 85 -3.23 -0.78 -3.48
C ALA A 85 -3.55 -1.42 -4.85
N ALA A 86 -3.63 -2.75 -4.92
CA ALA A 86 -3.97 -3.47 -6.15
C ALA A 86 -5.42 -3.21 -6.58
N GLY A 87 -6.36 -3.22 -5.64
CA GLY A 87 -7.78 -2.97 -5.91
C GLY A 87 -8.04 -1.55 -6.38
N SER A 88 -7.48 -0.55 -5.70
CA SER A 88 -7.62 0.87 -6.09
C SER A 88 -6.99 1.13 -7.46
N MET A 89 -5.81 0.54 -7.70
CA MET A 89 -5.11 0.60 -8.98
C MET A 89 -5.90 -0.06 -10.11
N LEU A 90 -6.56 -1.19 -9.85
CA LEU A 90 -7.43 -1.85 -10.83
C LEU A 90 -8.59 -0.93 -11.23
N ILE A 91 -9.31 -0.37 -10.25
CA ILE A 91 -10.39 0.58 -10.50
C ILE A 91 -9.86 1.83 -11.22
N GLY A 92 -8.74 2.37 -10.75
CA GLY A 92 -8.08 3.53 -11.34
C GLY A 92 -7.75 3.33 -12.81
N ASN A 93 -7.27 2.14 -13.19
CA ASN A 93 -7.03 1.80 -14.59
C ASN A 93 -8.31 1.62 -15.39
N LEU A 94 -9.30 0.91 -14.85
CA LEU A 94 -10.58 0.67 -15.53
C LEU A 94 -11.34 1.98 -15.82
N VAL A 95 -11.19 2.97 -14.96
CA VAL A 95 -11.85 4.28 -15.09
C VAL A 95 -10.95 5.31 -15.77
N GLY A 96 -9.69 5.41 -15.35
CA GLY A 96 -8.76 6.45 -15.83
C GLY A 96 -8.29 6.26 -17.26
N LEU A 97 -8.11 5.00 -17.71
CA LEU A 97 -7.69 4.71 -19.07
C LEU A 97 -8.74 5.14 -20.11
N PRO A 98 -10.03 4.77 -20.01
CA PRO A 98 -11.06 5.28 -20.91
C PRO A 98 -11.32 6.78 -20.74
N ALA A 99 -11.28 7.31 -19.52
CA ALA A 99 -11.47 8.74 -19.29
C ALA A 99 -10.42 9.58 -20.04
N GLY A 100 -9.15 9.22 -19.92
CA GLY A 100 -8.05 9.92 -20.60
C GLY A 100 -8.05 9.75 -22.12
N TYR A 101 -8.41 8.55 -22.62
CA TYR A 101 -8.35 8.26 -24.05
C TYR A 101 -9.58 8.75 -24.82
N LEU A 102 -10.79 8.44 -24.34
CA LEU A 102 -12.04 8.80 -25.02
C LEU A 102 -12.39 10.27 -24.80
N GLY A 103 -12.15 10.81 -23.61
CA GLY A 103 -12.52 12.18 -23.26
C GLY A 103 -14.03 12.38 -23.17
N GLY A 104 -14.47 13.64 -23.40
CA GLY A 104 -15.89 13.98 -23.43
C GLY A 104 -16.63 13.66 -22.13
N TRP A 105 -17.85 13.08 -22.26
CA TRP A 105 -18.69 12.78 -21.11
C TRP A 105 -18.10 11.68 -20.17
N VAL A 106 -17.32 10.74 -20.73
CA VAL A 106 -16.65 9.68 -19.94
C VAL A 106 -15.64 10.31 -18.98
N ASP A 107 -14.84 11.22 -19.48
CA ASP A 107 -13.89 11.98 -18.69
C ASP A 107 -14.59 12.87 -17.66
N ALA A 108 -15.63 13.60 -18.07
CA ALA A 108 -16.39 14.47 -17.19
C ALA A 108 -17.01 13.70 -16.02
N LEU A 109 -17.59 12.52 -16.27
CA LEU A 109 -18.19 11.68 -15.22
C LEU A 109 -17.13 11.12 -14.26
N ALA A 110 -16.02 10.60 -14.81
CA ALA A 110 -14.91 10.07 -14.00
C ALA A 110 -14.31 11.15 -13.09
N MET A 111 -14.11 12.36 -13.63
CA MET A 111 -13.55 13.46 -12.83
C MET A 111 -14.55 13.99 -11.79
N ARG A 112 -15.85 14.06 -12.09
CA ARG A 112 -16.88 14.41 -11.11
C ARG A 112 -16.93 13.43 -9.94
N TRP A 113 -16.85 12.12 -10.22
CA TRP A 113 -16.73 11.11 -9.18
C TRP A 113 -15.47 11.32 -8.34
N ALA A 114 -14.33 11.55 -8.99
CA ALA A 114 -13.09 11.81 -8.27
C ALA A 114 -13.19 13.07 -7.39
N ASP A 115 -13.76 14.17 -7.90
CA ASP A 115 -13.94 15.42 -7.16
C ASP A 115 -14.84 15.23 -5.93
N LEU A 116 -15.92 14.46 -6.06
CA LEU A 116 -16.78 14.12 -4.93
C LEU A 116 -16.05 13.33 -3.84
N MET A 117 -15.24 12.34 -4.23
CA MET A 117 -14.47 11.55 -3.25
C MET A 117 -13.39 12.39 -2.56
N PHE A 118 -12.74 13.33 -3.27
CA PHE A 118 -11.75 14.23 -2.68
C PHE A 118 -12.35 15.34 -1.82
N SER A 119 -13.64 15.63 -1.95
CA SER A 119 -14.32 16.62 -1.09
C SER A 119 -14.44 16.16 0.37
N LEU A 120 -14.28 14.86 0.61
CA LEU A 120 -14.42 14.25 1.93
C LEU A 120 -13.06 13.73 2.43
N PRO A 121 -12.72 13.93 3.72
CA PRO A 121 -11.53 13.31 4.29
C PRO A 121 -11.65 11.79 4.30
N ALA A 122 -10.83 11.10 3.48
CA ALA A 122 -10.95 9.66 3.22
C ALA A 122 -11.00 8.82 4.51
N LEU A 123 -10.12 9.12 5.48
CA LEU A 123 -10.09 8.38 6.74
C LEU A 123 -11.37 8.58 7.57
N LEU A 124 -11.96 9.79 7.58
CA LEU A 124 -13.23 10.03 8.28
C LEU A 124 -14.36 9.23 7.63
N VAL A 125 -14.43 9.20 6.30
CA VAL A 125 -15.42 8.38 5.57
C VAL A 125 -15.22 6.90 5.91
N ALA A 126 -13.98 6.42 5.93
CA ALA A 126 -13.68 5.03 6.26
C ALA A 126 -14.13 4.68 7.69
N ILE A 127 -13.88 5.55 8.68
CA ILE A 127 -14.31 5.36 10.07
C ILE A 127 -15.84 5.30 10.16
N VAL A 128 -16.54 6.26 9.53
CA VAL A 128 -18.02 6.32 9.57
C VAL A 128 -18.63 5.08 8.91
N VAL A 129 -18.17 4.73 7.69
CA VAL A 129 -18.70 3.56 6.96
C VAL A 129 -18.41 2.27 7.71
N ALA A 130 -17.18 2.07 8.20
CA ALA A 130 -16.84 0.89 8.97
C ALA A 130 -17.61 0.83 10.30
N GLY A 131 -17.80 1.97 10.99
CA GLY A 131 -18.55 2.04 12.23
C GLY A 131 -20.03 1.72 12.06
N VAL A 132 -20.68 2.22 10.99
CA VAL A 132 -22.11 1.96 10.70
C VAL A 132 -22.34 0.52 10.24
N LEU A 133 -21.44 -0.05 9.45
CA LEU A 133 -21.58 -1.41 8.88
C LEU A 133 -21.01 -2.51 9.79
N GLY A 134 -20.55 -2.17 10.99
CA GLY A 134 -20.09 -3.16 11.98
C GLY A 134 -18.61 -3.51 11.91
N GLY A 135 -17.81 -2.78 11.12
CA GLY A 135 -16.38 -2.97 11.03
C GLY A 135 -15.96 -4.28 10.32
N GLY A 136 -14.70 -4.65 10.53
CA GLY A 136 -14.12 -5.87 10.00
C GLY A 136 -13.10 -5.65 8.90
N TYR A 137 -12.11 -6.53 8.86
CA TYR A 137 -10.93 -6.38 8.01
C TYR A 137 -11.25 -6.31 6.51
N GLY A 138 -12.15 -7.19 6.02
CA GLY A 138 -12.56 -7.19 4.62
C GLY A 138 -13.31 -5.91 4.22
N LEU A 139 -14.16 -5.38 5.13
CA LEU A 139 -14.87 -4.13 4.92
C LEU A 139 -13.90 -2.95 4.88
N ALA A 140 -12.93 -2.91 5.80
CA ALA A 140 -11.89 -1.88 5.83
C ALA A 140 -11.10 -1.83 4.51
N ILE A 141 -10.69 -3.00 4.00
CA ILE A 141 -10.04 -3.12 2.68
C ILE A 141 -10.95 -2.58 1.57
N ALA A 142 -12.21 -3.04 1.50
CA ALA A 142 -13.14 -2.64 0.44
C ALA A 142 -13.39 -1.13 0.43
N VAL A 143 -13.60 -0.53 1.59
CA VAL A 143 -13.81 0.92 1.73
C VAL A 143 -12.58 1.69 1.27
N LEU A 144 -11.37 1.29 1.70
CA LEU A 144 -10.13 1.95 1.31
C LEU A 144 -9.84 1.80 -0.18
N VAL A 145 -10.15 0.65 -0.80
CA VAL A 145 -10.07 0.47 -2.26
C VAL A 145 -10.88 1.54 -2.99
N VAL A 146 -12.13 1.75 -2.59
CA VAL A 146 -13.01 2.74 -3.23
C VAL A 146 -12.52 4.16 -2.99
N LEU A 147 -12.04 4.48 -1.79
CA LEU A 147 -11.55 5.81 -1.42
C LEU A 147 -10.21 6.18 -2.07
N PHE A 148 -9.36 5.20 -2.38
CA PHE A 148 -8.06 5.43 -3.02
C PHE A 148 -8.14 5.41 -4.55
N ALA A 149 -9.13 4.72 -5.13
CA ALA A 149 -9.32 4.60 -6.57
C ALA A 149 -9.38 5.94 -7.33
N PRO A 150 -9.95 7.05 -6.80
CA PRO A 150 -9.91 8.36 -7.44
C PRO A 150 -8.50 8.90 -7.69
N THR A 151 -7.57 8.68 -6.74
CA THR A 151 -6.15 9.08 -6.89
C THR A 151 -5.53 8.35 -8.08
N ASP A 152 -5.66 7.03 -8.12
CA ASP A 152 -5.16 6.20 -9.22
C ASP A 152 -5.80 6.58 -10.55
N THR A 153 -7.12 6.86 -10.56
CA THR A 153 -7.86 7.31 -11.74
C THR A 153 -7.25 8.59 -12.33
N ARG A 154 -6.94 9.57 -11.48
CA ARG A 154 -6.34 10.83 -11.94
C ARG A 154 -4.91 10.63 -12.47
N VAL A 155 -4.10 9.81 -11.80
CA VAL A 155 -2.73 9.51 -12.24
C VAL A 155 -2.75 8.79 -13.59
N VAL A 156 -3.55 7.74 -13.73
CA VAL A 156 -3.69 6.98 -14.98
C VAL A 156 -4.21 7.88 -16.10
N ARG A 157 -5.29 8.67 -15.84
CA ARG A 157 -5.82 9.62 -16.80
C ARG A 157 -4.76 10.62 -17.27
N GLY A 158 -3.99 11.22 -16.36
CA GLY A 158 -2.92 12.16 -16.69
C GLY A 158 -1.88 11.54 -17.61
N ALA A 159 -1.42 10.33 -17.29
CA ALA A 159 -0.47 9.59 -18.10
C ALA A 159 -1.03 9.24 -19.49
N VAL A 160 -2.33 8.90 -19.60
CA VAL A 160 -3.00 8.63 -20.87
C VAL A 160 -3.09 9.88 -21.72
N LEU A 161 -3.43 11.02 -21.14
CA LEU A 161 -3.51 12.30 -21.87
C LEU A 161 -2.16 12.69 -22.50
N GLU A 162 -1.05 12.39 -21.81
CA GLU A 162 0.29 12.61 -22.36
C GLU A 162 0.60 11.67 -23.54
N GLN A 163 0.13 10.42 -23.48
CA GLN A 163 0.41 9.42 -24.52
C GLN A 163 -0.52 9.51 -25.73
N ARG A 164 -1.73 10.02 -25.55
CA ARG A 164 -2.82 9.99 -26.54
C ARG A 164 -2.46 10.72 -27.85
N HIS A 165 -1.61 11.74 -27.80
CA HIS A 165 -1.16 12.53 -28.95
C HIS A 165 0.24 12.13 -29.47
N ARG A 166 0.76 10.99 -29.06
CA ARG A 166 2.05 10.48 -29.55
C ARG A 166 1.89 9.87 -30.96
N PRO A 167 2.92 10.00 -31.84
CA PRO A 167 2.84 9.53 -33.23
C PRO A 167 2.47 8.04 -33.39
N TYR A 168 2.87 7.19 -32.45
CA TYR A 168 2.51 5.78 -32.51
C TYR A 168 1.00 5.51 -32.26
N VAL A 169 0.33 6.39 -31.49
CA VAL A 169 -1.13 6.31 -31.29
C VAL A 169 -1.84 6.79 -32.53
N GLU A 170 -1.40 7.90 -33.14
CA GLU A 170 -1.94 8.41 -34.41
C GLU A 170 -1.80 7.38 -35.53
N ALA A 171 -0.63 6.74 -35.64
CA ALA A 171 -0.40 5.68 -36.62
C ALA A 171 -1.34 4.47 -36.40
N ALA A 172 -1.67 4.14 -35.14
CA ALA A 172 -2.63 3.09 -34.81
C ALA A 172 -4.06 3.47 -35.18
N GLN A 173 -4.43 4.75 -35.04
CA GLN A 173 -5.73 5.30 -35.44
C GLN A 173 -5.87 5.28 -36.97
N LEU A 174 -4.84 5.67 -37.71
CA LEU A 174 -4.81 5.63 -39.18
C LEU A 174 -4.97 4.20 -39.73
N LYS A 175 -4.57 3.18 -38.98
CA LYS A 175 -4.81 1.76 -39.28
C LYS A 175 -6.21 1.28 -38.91
N ASN A 176 -7.12 2.17 -38.51
CA ASN A 176 -8.50 1.87 -38.07
C ASN A 176 -8.56 0.82 -36.95
N LEU A 177 -7.59 0.80 -36.04
CA LEU A 177 -7.65 -0.06 -34.86
C LEU A 177 -8.73 0.45 -33.89
N SER A 178 -9.48 -0.47 -33.26
CA SER A 178 -10.50 -0.10 -32.28
C SER A 178 -9.87 0.60 -31.06
N ALA A 179 -10.60 1.56 -30.48
CA ALA A 179 -10.16 2.32 -29.30
C ALA A 179 -9.70 1.38 -28.16
N TRP A 180 -10.41 0.29 -27.90
CA TRP A 180 -10.03 -0.72 -26.90
C TRP A 180 -8.66 -1.34 -27.19
N ARG A 181 -8.38 -1.70 -28.44
CA ARG A 181 -7.10 -2.26 -28.85
C ARG A 181 -5.97 -1.24 -28.71
N ILE A 182 -6.24 0.02 -29.05
CA ILE A 182 -5.25 1.10 -28.88
C ILE A 182 -4.95 1.31 -27.39
N MET A 183 -5.99 1.44 -26.55
CA MET A 183 -5.84 1.60 -25.10
C MET A 183 -5.03 0.47 -24.48
N THR A 184 -5.38 -0.78 -24.75
CA THR A 184 -4.78 -1.94 -24.05
C THR A 184 -3.43 -2.35 -24.61
N ARG A 185 -3.19 -2.24 -25.93
CA ARG A 185 -1.95 -2.73 -26.57
C ARG A 185 -0.92 -1.64 -26.86
N HIS A 186 -1.35 -0.38 -26.96
CA HIS A 186 -0.46 0.70 -27.33
C HIS A 186 -0.28 1.73 -26.21
N VAL A 187 -1.35 2.12 -25.52
CA VAL A 187 -1.28 3.13 -24.45
C VAL A 187 -0.88 2.49 -23.12
N TRP A 188 -1.62 1.46 -22.68
CA TRP A 188 -1.41 0.81 -21.37
C TRP A 188 0.04 0.38 -21.12
N PRO A 189 0.74 -0.32 -22.02
CA PRO A 189 2.12 -0.74 -21.75
C PRO A 189 3.10 0.42 -21.53
N ASN A 190 2.79 1.60 -22.09
CA ASN A 190 3.62 2.80 -21.95
C ASN A 190 3.35 3.56 -20.64
N ILE A 191 2.13 3.48 -20.10
CA ILE A 191 1.77 4.13 -18.83
C ILE A 191 1.91 3.19 -17.63
N ALA A 192 1.92 1.87 -17.83
CA ALA A 192 2.01 0.86 -16.77
C ALA A 192 3.16 1.10 -15.78
N PRO A 193 4.37 1.54 -16.20
CA PRO A 193 5.42 1.83 -15.25
C PRO A 193 5.10 2.99 -14.29
N VAL A 194 4.42 4.05 -14.78
CA VAL A 194 3.98 5.19 -13.94
C VAL A 194 2.89 4.72 -12.97
N ALA A 195 1.94 3.96 -13.49
CA ALA A 195 0.87 3.39 -12.71
C ALA A 195 1.42 2.46 -11.60
N LEU A 196 2.37 1.58 -11.91
CA LEU A 196 3.01 0.70 -10.92
C LEU A 196 3.80 1.49 -9.86
N ALA A 197 4.53 2.52 -10.24
CA ALA A 197 5.22 3.37 -9.28
C ALA A 197 4.24 4.04 -8.29
N ASN A 198 3.09 4.54 -8.79
CA ASN A 198 2.03 5.09 -7.96
C ASN A 198 1.41 4.03 -7.03
N ALA A 199 1.31 2.78 -7.48
CA ALA A 199 0.80 1.69 -6.64
C ALA A 199 1.69 1.43 -5.41
N PHE A 200 3.01 1.60 -5.50
CA PHE A 200 3.91 1.51 -4.34
C PHE A 200 3.65 2.62 -3.32
N LEU A 201 3.40 3.85 -3.78
CA LEU A 201 3.04 4.96 -2.90
C LEU A 201 1.69 4.69 -2.21
N ASN A 202 0.69 4.23 -2.98
CA ASN A 202 -0.60 3.86 -2.43
C ASN A 202 -0.51 2.69 -1.46
N PHE A 203 0.41 1.74 -1.67
CA PHE A 203 0.64 0.66 -0.72
C PHE A 203 1.10 1.20 0.65
N ALA A 204 2.01 2.18 0.68
CA ALA A 204 2.43 2.82 1.93
C ALA A 204 1.26 3.53 2.63
N TYR A 205 0.46 4.30 1.90
CA TYR A 205 -0.73 4.96 2.44
C TYR A 205 -1.79 3.97 2.92
N ALA A 206 -2.01 2.88 2.18
CA ALA A 206 -2.94 1.82 2.55
C ALA A 206 -2.53 1.12 3.86
N LEU A 207 -1.22 0.85 4.03
CA LEU A 207 -0.68 0.25 5.24
C LEU A 207 -1.00 1.10 6.47
N VAL A 208 -0.70 2.40 6.40
CA VAL A 208 -0.97 3.35 7.49
C VAL A 208 -2.48 3.48 7.75
N SER A 209 -3.29 3.55 6.70
CA SER A 209 -4.75 3.68 6.82
C SER A 209 -5.41 2.45 7.43
N LEU A 210 -5.01 1.24 7.00
CA LEU A 210 -5.49 -0.01 7.60
C LEU A 210 -5.05 -0.15 9.06
N ALA A 211 -3.79 0.18 9.37
CA ALA A 211 -3.31 0.19 10.75
C ALA A 211 -4.10 1.18 11.61
N SER A 212 -4.46 2.35 11.07
CA SER A 212 -5.30 3.33 11.77
C SER A 212 -6.72 2.81 12.04
N LEU A 213 -7.34 2.14 11.07
CA LEU A 213 -8.66 1.52 11.25
C LEU A 213 -8.60 0.35 12.25
N SER A 214 -7.56 -0.48 12.20
CA SER A 214 -7.33 -1.56 13.17
C SER A 214 -7.08 -1.01 14.57
N PHE A 215 -6.34 0.09 14.70
CA PHE A 215 -6.12 0.80 15.97
C PHE A 215 -7.43 1.30 16.58
N LEU A 216 -8.37 1.76 15.76
CA LEU A 216 -9.70 2.19 16.19
C LEU A 216 -10.69 1.04 16.40
N GLY A 217 -10.25 -0.22 16.21
CA GLY A 217 -11.10 -1.40 16.39
C GLY A 217 -12.04 -1.70 15.21
N LEU A 218 -11.87 -1.02 14.08
CA LEU A 218 -12.71 -1.16 12.88
C LEU A 218 -12.09 -2.09 11.80
N GLY A 219 -10.85 -2.56 12.02
CA GLY A 219 -10.14 -3.49 11.16
C GLY A 219 -10.25 -4.94 11.62
N VAL A 220 -9.16 -5.51 12.14
CA VAL A 220 -9.13 -6.89 12.64
C VAL A 220 -9.80 -7.01 14.01
N PRO A 221 -10.33 -8.22 14.36
CA PRO A 221 -10.88 -8.49 15.69
C PRO A 221 -9.86 -8.30 16.81
N ALA A 222 -10.35 -8.06 18.03
CA ALA A 222 -9.50 -7.98 19.22
C ALA A 222 -8.68 -9.27 19.41
N GLY A 223 -7.42 -9.13 19.83
CA GLY A 223 -6.50 -10.25 20.04
C GLY A 223 -5.87 -10.84 18.79
N SER A 224 -6.29 -10.43 17.58
CA SER A 224 -5.64 -10.85 16.34
C SER A 224 -4.29 -10.17 16.15
N PRO A 225 -3.24 -10.88 15.70
CA PRO A 225 -1.97 -10.27 15.39
C PRO A 225 -2.11 -9.30 14.21
N ASP A 226 -1.96 -8.02 14.49
CA ASP A 226 -1.96 -6.92 13.51
C ASP A 226 -1.26 -5.72 14.12
N TRP A 227 -0.41 -5.02 13.38
CA TRP A 227 0.40 -3.95 13.94
C TRP A 227 -0.44 -2.80 14.51
N GLY A 228 -1.51 -2.39 13.82
CA GLY A 228 -2.42 -1.35 14.30
C GLY A 228 -3.20 -1.80 15.53
N ARG A 229 -3.67 -3.04 15.53
CA ARG A 229 -4.40 -3.62 16.66
C ARG A 229 -3.52 -3.80 17.90
N THR A 230 -2.30 -4.34 17.73
CA THR A 230 -1.32 -4.49 18.81
C THR A 230 -0.99 -3.14 19.45
N LEU A 231 -0.85 -2.08 18.64
CA LEU A 231 -0.68 -0.71 19.13
C LEU A 231 -1.86 -0.27 20.01
N SER A 232 -3.10 -0.53 19.60
CA SER A 232 -4.31 -0.16 20.34
C SER A 232 -4.43 -0.92 21.65
N ASP A 233 -4.21 -2.23 21.60
CA ASP A 233 -4.35 -3.11 22.77
C ASP A 233 -3.33 -2.74 23.86
N ASN A 234 -2.11 -2.37 23.47
CA ASN A 234 -1.02 -2.06 24.40
C ASN A 234 -0.81 -0.57 24.71
N ARG A 235 -1.66 0.35 24.20
CA ARG A 235 -1.47 1.82 24.37
C ARG A 235 -1.34 2.30 25.80
N THR A 236 -1.95 1.60 26.75
CA THR A 236 -1.92 1.92 28.18
C THR A 236 -0.69 1.34 28.90
N GLN A 237 0.05 0.46 28.22
CA GLN A 237 1.17 -0.29 28.80
C GLN A 237 2.54 0.35 28.51
N LEU A 238 2.55 1.56 27.98
CA LEU A 238 3.77 2.27 27.53
C LEU A 238 4.83 2.40 28.65
N LEU A 239 4.40 2.53 29.91
CA LEU A 239 5.31 2.64 31.06
C LEU A 239 5.78 1.28 31.60
N ALA A 240 5.01 0.21 31.40
CA ALA A 240 5.36 -1.13 31.84
C ALA A 240 6.25 -1.88 30.85
N ASN A 241 5.84 -1.91 29.57
CA ASN A 241 6.66 -2.38 28.46
C ASN A 241 6.55 -1.44 27.24
N PRO A 242 7.47 -0.47 27.07
CA PRO A 242 7.45 0.44 25.93
C PRO A 242 7.49 -0.25 24.57
N TRP A 243 8.15 -1.42 24.48
CA TRP A 243 8.31 -2.13 23.21
C TRP A 243 7.00 -2.71 22.67
N ALA A 244 6.05 -3.03 23.55
CA ALA A 244 4.71 -3.46 23.12
C ALA A 244 3.97 -2.41 22.25
N VAL A 245 4.34 -1.13 22.40
CA VAL A 245 3.79 0.00 21.64
C VAL A 245 4.76 0.47 20.54
N ILE A 246 6.05 0.63 20.89
CA ILE A 246 7.04 1.20 19.97
C ILE A 246 7.34 0.25 18.80
N ALA A 247 7.45 -1.06 19.05
CA ALA A 247 7.85 -2.01 18.00
C ALA A 247 6.86 -2.09 16.82
N PRO A 248 5.52 -2.26 17.03
CA PRO A 248 4.56 -2.23 15.92
C PRO A 248 4.49 -0.85 15.24
N GLY A 249 4.64 0.24 15.98
CA GLY A 249 4.72 1.59 15.40
C GLY A 249 5.93 1.74 14.47
N LEU A 250 7.10 1.31 14.91
CA LEU A 250 8.32 1.31 14.09
C LEU A 250 8.20 0.40 12.86
N ALA A 251 7.54 -0.76 12.98
CA ALA A 251 7.29 -1.66 11.85
C ALA A 251 6.44 -0.97 10.77
N ILE A 252 5.37 -0.27 11.16
CA ILE A 252 4.52 0.50 10.23
C ILE A 252 5.34 1.60 9.56
N ILE A 253 6.06 2.41 10.35
CA ILE A 253 6.86 3.54 9.84
C ILE A 253 7.96 3.05 8.90
N ALA A 254 8.73 2.06 9.32
CA ALA A 254 9.84 1.53 8.52
C ALA A 254 9.35 0.91 7.20
N THR A 255 8.25 0.17 7.24
CA THR A 255 7.65 -0.44 6.04
C THR A 255 7.09 0.62 5.09
N ALA A 256 6.34 1.60 5.61
CA ALA A 256 5.79 2.69 4.80
C ALA A 256 6.91 3.56 4.19
N ALA A 257 7.94 3.92 4.96
CA ALA A 257 9.09 4.66 4.46
C ALA A 257 9.85 3.87 3.38
N ALA A 258 10.06 2.57 3.58
CA ALA A 258 10.71 1.71 2.61
C ALA A 258 9.91 1.61 1.29
N LEU A 259 8.58 1.48 1.37
CA LEU A 259 7.69 1.48 0.21
C LEU A 259 7.78 2.81 -0.56
N ASN A 260 7.77 3.94 0.13
CA ASN A 260 7.92 5.26 -0.50
C ASN A 260 9.28 5.41 -1.21
N ILE A 261 10.40 5.06 -0.54
CA ILE A 261 11.74 5.13 -1.13
C ILE A 261 11.84 4.27 -2.40
N VAL A 262 11.28 3.06 -2.37
CA VAL A 262 11.29 2.16 -3.55
C VAL A 262 10.36 2.70 -4.63
N GLY A 263 9.18 3.22 -4.28
CA GLY A 263 8.23 3.84 -5.20
C GLY A 263 8.82 5.03 -5.94
N ASP A 264 9.44 5.97 -5.22
CA ASP A 264 10.10 7.14 -5.79
C ASP A 264 11.25 6.75 -6.74
N TRP A 265 12.08 5.79 -6.32
CA TRP A 265 13.17 5.30 -7.16
C TRP A 265 12.69 4.62 -8.45
N LEU A 266 11.58 3.86 -8.37
CA LEU A 266 10.95 3.28 -9.56
C LEU A 266 10.41 4.38 -10.49
N TYR A 267 9.73 5.38 -9.92
CA TYR A 267 9.20 6.52 -10.68
C TYR A 267 10.29 7.27 -11.43
N GLU A 268 11.40 7.64 -10.76
CA GLU A 268 12.53 8.30 -11.38
C GLU A 268 13.16 7.49 -12.52
N ARG A 269 13.27 6.17 -12.37
CA ARG A 269 13.81 5.30 -13.43
C ARG A 269 12.92 5.25 -14.67
N VAL A 270 11.62 5.33 -14.47
CA VAL A 270 10.64 5.34 -15.55
C VAL A 270 10.70 6.68 -16.29
N ASP A 271 10.68 7.79 -15.57
CA ASP A 271 10.75 9.14 -16.17
C ASP A 271 12.02 9.34 -17.02
N ARG A 272 13.17 8.91 -16.51
CA ARG A 272 14.44 8.96 -17.27
C ARG A 272 14.40 8.15 -18.57
N ARG A 273 13.72 7.00 -18.60
CA ARG A 273 13.57 6.20 -19.83
C ARG A 273 12.63 6.83 -20.85
N GLY A 274 11.63 7.59 -20.40
CA GLY A 274 10.70 8.31 -21.26
C GLY A 274 11.36 9.48 -21.99
N ARG A 275 12.33 10.17 -21.35
CA ARG A 275 13.04 11.32 -21.93
C ARG A 275 14.15 10.94 -22.93
N THR A 276 14.59 9.70 -22.96
CA THR A 276 15.64 9.20 -23.87
C THR A 276 15.09 8.51 -25.11
N ARG A 277 13.79 8.48 -25.31
CA ARG A 277 13.08 7.99 -26.49
C ARG A 277 12.31 9.11 -27.18
#